data_920ee82860deb424524a3945e0d00771
#
_entry.id   920ee82860deb424524a3945e0d00771
#
_cell.length_a   1.000
_cell.length_b   1.000
_cell.length_c   1.000
_cell.angle_alpha   90.00
_cell.angle_beta   90.00
_cell.angle_gamma   90.00
#
_symmetry.space_group_name_H-M   'P 1'
#
loop_
_entity.id
_entity.type
_entity.pdbx_description
1 polymer ?
#
loop_
_entity_poly.entity_id
_entity_poly.type
_entity_poly.pdbx_seq_one_letter_code
_entity_poly.pdbx_strand_id
1 'polypeptide(L)'
;NEDDLMQGRASNVQQGYNAVSHTFISILTKALETVNGELFRPQISSTNEDMESIHNSITSAILSLEEYALQQNLDNKQKIAFKAICASFMFSFLTEMSGEISTVDMQQLTLLLQRNGAVQQLLMCVTGPGGSGKSHVIKCSRMYCKMFCDAIGKPFNFSVFPITATTNAAAALLQGCTIHSAALLNKKVVQIEIGCDVNWPMTKILIIDEISMATSSLFKSLDKNLRILTGNRRLLYGGIHIVFTGDFMQLAPVQGTPIYQNFDDYFWH
;
A
#
# COMPACT_ATOMS: atom_id res chain seq x y z
N ASN A 1 -27.24 38.08 -12.32
CA ASN A 1 -26.37 37.93 -13.48
C ASN A 1 -25.74 36.54 -13.48
N GLU A 2 -25.87 35.81 -14.61
CA GLU A 2 -25.37 34.43 -14.72
C GLU A 2 -23.83 34.35 -14.53
N ASP A 3 -23.10 35.40 -14.91
CA ASP A 3 -21.64 35.46 -14.75
C ASP A 3 -21.18 35.52 -13.29
N ASP A 4 -21.93 36.20 -12.41
CA ASP A 4 -21.63 36.27 -10.97
C ASP A 4 -21.89 34.92 -10.26
N LEU A 5 -22.89 34.17 -10.73
CA LEU A 5 -23.20 32.83 -10.24
C LEU A 5 -22.15 31.79 -10.68
N MET A 6 -21.60 31.95 -11.90
CA MET A 6 -20.54 31.08 -12.41
C MET A 6 -19.19 31.36 -11.73
N GLN A 7 -18.84 32.63 -11.49
CA GLN A 7 -17.64 33.01 -10.75
C GLN A 7 -17.71 32.58 -9.28
N GLY A 8 -18.86 32.72 -8.61
CA GLY A 8 -19.06 32.25 -7.25
C GLY A 8 -18.98 30.71 -7.11
N ARG A 9 -19.45 29.96 -8.11
CA ARG A 9 -19.30 28.48 -8.14
C ARG A 9 -17.86 28.05 -8.38
N ALA A 10 -17.14 28.71 -9.28
CA ALA A 10 -15.74 28.42 -9.58
C ALA A 10 -14.83 28.71 -8.37
N SER A 11 -15.04 29.82 -7.64
CA SER A 11 -14.30 30.17 -6.44
C SER A 11 -14.56 29.19 -5.27
N ASN A 12 -15.80 28.76 -5.08
CA ASN A 12 -16.15 27.77 -4.05
C ASN A 12 -15.57 26.37 -4.34
N VAL A 13 -15.52 25.97 -5.61
CA VAL A 13 -14.89 24.71 -6.03
C VAL A 13 -13.37 24.78 -5.80
N GLN A 14 -12.72 25.88 -6.17
CA GLN A 14 -11.28 26.09 -5.97
C GLN A 14 -10.91 26.14 -4.48
N GLN A 15 -11.73 26.75 -3.62
CA GLN A 15 -11.55 26.74 -2.17
C GLN A 15 -11.73 25.33 -1.57
N GLY A 16 -12.68 24.55 -2.07
CA GLY A 16 -12.89 23.17 -1.64
C GLY A 16 -11.71 22.24 -2.00
N TYR A 17 -11.16 22.38 -3.20
CA TYR A 17 -9.98 21.62 -3.62
C TYR A 17 -8.74 21.96 -2.76
N ASN A 18 -8.48 23.23 -2.50
CA ASN A 18 -7.37 23.64 -1.64
C ASN A 18 -7.47 23.06 -0.23
N ALA A 19 -8.67 23.02 0.35
CA ALA A 19 -8.87 22.47 1.70
C ALA A 19 -8.58 20.96 1.79
N VAL A 20 -9.01 20.17 0.80
CA VAL A 20 -8.75 18.72 0.75
C VAL A 20 -7.25 18.43 0.61
N SER A 21 -6.56 19.16 -0.27
CA SER A 21 -5.13 18.99 -0.50
C SER A 21 -4.33 19.37 0.75
N HIS A 22 -4.69 20.43 1.46
CA HIS A 22 -4.04 20.84 2.71
C HIS A 22 -4.22 19.79 3.81
N THR A 23 -5.42 19.24 3.97
CA THR A 23 -5.69 18.19 4.95
C THR A 23 -4.85 16.93 4.63
N PHE A 24 -4.80 16.53 3.37
CA PHE A 24 -3.99 15.38 2.94
C PHE A 24 -2.50 15.60 3.23
N ILE A 25 -1.94 16.75 2.85
CA ILE A 25 -0.53 17.11 3.11
C ILE A 25 -0.21 17.02 4.59
N SER A 26 -1.05 17.58 5.43
CA SER A 26 -0.84 17.58 6.88
C SER A 26 -0.89 16.17 7.49
N ILE A 27 -1.87 15.35 7.11
CA ILE A 27 -1.97 13.96 7.54
C ILE A 27 -0.74 13.17 7.11
N LEU A 28 -0.32 13.33 5.85
CA LEU A 28 0.84 12.65 5.31
C LEU A 28 2.13 13.09 6.01
N THR A 29 2.30 14.39 6.26
CA THR A 29 3.43 14.94 7.01
C THR A 29 3.50 14.35 8.41
N LYS A 30 2.38 14.36 9.15
CA LYS A 30 2.30 13.77 10.50
C LYS A 30 2.63 12.28 10.49
N ALA A 31 2.12 11.52 9.53
CA ALA A 31 2.41 10.10 9.37
C ALA A 31 3.92 9.83 9.18
N LEU A 32 4.65 10.75 8.55
CA LEU A 32 6.07 10.61 8.18
C LEU A 32 7.04 11.28 9.16
N GLU A 33 6.55 11.99 10.17
CA GLU A 33 7.39 12.61 11.21
C GLU A 33 8.28 11.58 11.91
N THR A 34 9.51 11.97 12.19
CA THR A 34 10.43 11.18 13.02
C THR A 34 10.47 11.79 14.43
N VAL A 35 10.75 10.97 15.43
CA VAL A 35 10.86 11.38 16.85
C VAL A 35 11.93 12.48 17.05
N ASN A 36 12.83 12.72 16.12
CA ASN A 36 13.91 13.69 16.17
C ASN A 36 13.67 15.02 15.44
N GLY A 37 12.41 15.35 15.10
CA GLY A 37 12.00 16.73 14.93
C GLY A 37 12.49 17.52 13.72
N GLU A 38 12.78 16.94 12.58
CA GLU A 38 12.77 17.71 11.33
C GLU A 38 11.33 17.89 10.86
N LEU A 39 10.71 18.95 11.35
CA LEU A 39 9.37 19.36 10.96
C LEU A 39 9.37 19.88 9.51
N PHE A 40 8.75 19.15 8.61
CA PHE A 40 8.26 19.73 7.37
C PHE A 40 7.19 20.79 7.75
N ARG A 41 7.42 22.04 7.37
CA ARG A 41 6.40 23.09 7.46
C ARG A 41 5.87 23.35 6.05
N PRO A 42 4.67 22.85 5.72
CA PRO A 42 4.03 23.20 4.46
C PRO A 42 3.86 24.71 4.40
N GLN A 43 4.06 25.31 3.21
CA GLN A 43 3.78 26.73 2.99
C GLN A 43 2.27 26.95 2.95
N ILE A 44 1.64 26.99 4.13
CA ILE A 44 0.20 27.23 4.26
C ILE A 44 -0.01 28.73 4.38
N SER A 45 -0.65 29.34 3.41
CA SER A 45 -1.24 30.68 3.56
C SER A 45 -2.49 30.55 4.43
N SER A 46 -2.42 31.11 5.64
CA SER A 46 -3.45 31.07 6.68
C SER A 46 -4.81 31.62 6.21
N THR A 47 -5.87 30.82 6.32
CA THR A 47 -7.25 31.32 6.31
C THR A 47 -8.16 30.44 7.20
N ASN A 48 -8.75 31.09 8.19
CA ASN A 48 -9.86 30.68 9.08
C ASN A 48 -9.55 29.76 10.26
N GLU A 49 -9.77 30.28 11.47
CA GLU A 49 -9.63 29.62 12.78
C GLU A 49 -10.48 28.34 12.93
N ASP A 50 -11.65 28.25 12.30
CA ASP A 50 -12.52 27.08 12.33
C ASP A 50 -11.92 25.89 11.55
N MET A 51 -11.24 26.14 10.44
CA MET A 51 -10.54 25.12 9.67
C MET A 51 -9.32 24.59 10.41
N GLU A 52 -8.64 25.42 11.20
CA GLU A 52 -7.46 25.06 11.97
C GLU A 52 -7.83 24.13 13.15
N SER A 53 -9.00 24.34 13.79
CA SER A 53 -9.50 23.46 14.86
C SER A 53 -9.86 22.05 14.35
N ILE A 54 -10.53 21.95 13.21
CA ILE A 54 -10.86 20.67 12.55
C ILE A 54 -9.58 19.97 12.10
N HIS A 55 -8.65 20.71 11.51
CA HIS A 55 -7.35 20.22 11.06
C HIS A 55 -6.53 19.63 12.21
N ASN A 56 -6.44 20.34 13.34
CA ASN A 56 -5.73 19.90 14.53
C ASN A 56 -6.40 18.65 15.15
N SER A 57 -7.72 18.53 15.09
CA SER A 57 -8.46 17.36 15.55
C SER A 57 -8.17 16.12 14.68
N ILE A 58 -8.14 16.26 13.36
CA ILE A 58 -7.87 15.14 12.44
C ILE A 58 -6.39 14.72 12.47
N THR A 59 -5.47 15.68 12.49
CA THR A 59 -4.03 15.41 12.57
C THR A 59 -3.60 14.83 13.92
N SER A 60 -4.29 15.15 15.01
CA SER A 60 -4.00 14.52 16.31
C SER A 60 -4.43 13.04 16.37
N ALA A 61 -5.28 12.58 15.44
CA ALA A 61 -5.81 11.22 15.42
C ALA A 61 -4.86 10.18 14.77
N ILE A 62 -3.89 10.62 13.95
CA ILE A 62 -2.94 9.69 13.31
C ILE A 62 -1.58 9.73 14.02
N LEU A 63 -1.07 8.55 14.37
CA LEU A 63 0.30 8.39 14.85
C LEU A 63 1.28 8.42 13.68
N SER A 64 2.52 8.85 13.92
CA SER A 64 3.58 8.65 12.93
C SER A 64 3.91 7.16 12.75
N LEU A 65 4.54 6.80 11.64
CA LEU A 65 5.00 5.42 11.38
C LEU A 65 5.92 4.93 12.51
N GLU A 66 6.76 5.81 13.05
CA GLU A 66 7.68 5.46 14.13
C GLU A 66 6.95 5.22 15.45
N GLU A 67 6.05 6.12 15.83
CA GLU A 67 5.23 5.98 17.06
C GLU A 67 4.38 4.72 17.01
N TYR A 68 3.72 4.46 15.89
CA TYR A 68 2.90 3.26 15.72
C TYR A 68 3.75 1.99 15.79
N ALA A 69 4.91 1.96 15.12
CA ALA A 69 5.82 0.82 15.17
C ALA A 69 6.32 0.52 16.60
N LEU A 70 6.61 1.56 17.38
CA LEU A 70 6.98 1.44 18.80
C LEU A 70 5.80 0.91 19.63
N GLN A 71 4.61 1.45 19.44
CA GLN A 71 3.39 0.99 20.14
C GLN A 71 3.08 -0.48 19.86
N GLN A 72 3.35 -0.96 18.63
CA GLN A 72 3.14 -2.37 18.24
C GLN A 72 4.33 -3.28 18.61
N ASN A 73 5.36 -2.76 19.29
CA ASN A 73 6.57 -3.48 19.67
C ASN A 73 7.27 -4.18 18.49
N LEU A 74 7.31 -3.52 17.33
CA LEU A 74 8.02 -4.05 16.17
C LEU A 74 9.53 -3.99 16.40
N ASP A 75 10.24 -5.12 16.14
CA ASP A 75 11.70 -5.12 16.13
C ASP A 75 12.27 -4.34 14.94
N ASN A 76 13.57 -4.13 14.89
CA ASN A 76 14.21 -3.31 13.87
C ASN A 76 13.94 -3.81 12.44
N LYS A 77 13.92 -5.12 12.19
CA LYS A 77 13.65 -5.69 10.86
C LYS A 77 12.19 -5.57 10.49
N GLN A 78 11.31 -5.87 11.44
CA GLN A 78 9.87 -5.71 11.30
C GLN A 78 9.49 -4.25 11.04
N LYS A 79 10.13 -3.30 11.74
CA LYS A 79 9.93 -1.87 11.56
C LYS A 79 10.31 -1.40 10.16
N ILE A 80 11.46 -1.86 9.63
CA ILE A 80 11.89 -1.53 8.26
C ILE A 80 10.84 -2.01 7.25
N ALA A 81 10.39 -3.26 7.37
CA ALA A 81 9.38 -3.81 6.47
C ALA A 81 8.03 -3.05 6.59
N PHE A 82 7.57 -2.82 7.82
CA PHE A 82 6.36 -2.05 8.10
C PHE A 82 6.40 -0.66 7.48
N LYS A 83 7.48 0.10 7.70
CA LYS A 83 7.63 1.45 7.16
C LYS A 83 7.63 1.45 5.63
N ALA A 84 8.38 0.56 5.00
CA ALA A 84 8.43 0.48 3.54
C ALA A 84 7.05 0.14 2.93
N ILE A 85 6.29 -0.76 3.53
CA ILE A 85 4.93 -1.13 3.13
C ILE A 85 4.01 0.09 3.23
N CYS A 86 3.94 0.70 4.41
CA CYS A 86 3.04 1.83 4.66
C CYS A 86 3.43 3.08 3.84
N ALA A 87 4.73 3.40 3.75
CA ALA A 87 5.21 4.53 2.97
C ALA A 87 4.93 4.37 1.46
N SER A 88 5.12 3.15 0.91
CA SER A 88 4.78 2.88 -0.51
C SER A 88 3.27 2.95 -0.74
N PHE A 89 2.47 2.46 0.20
CA PHE A 89 1.00 2.61 0.15
C PHE A 89 0.58 4.08 0.12
N MET A 90 1.13 4.92 1.01
CA MET A 90 0.86 6.36 1.04
C MET A 90 1.35 7.08 -0.21
N PHE A 91 2.48 6.64 -0.79
CA PHE A 91 3.02 7.18 -2.02
C PHE A 91 2.06 7.02 -3.21
N SER A 92 1.29 5.93 -3.26
CA SER A 92 0.25 5.74 -4.29
C SER A 92 -0.82 6.85 -4.23
N PHE A 93 -1.23 7.28 -3.04
CA PHE A 93 -2.18 8.38 -2.89
C PHE A 93 -1.57 9.74 -3.22
N LEU A 94 -0.31 9.97 -2.84
CA LEU A 94 0.40 11.19 -3.23
C LEU A 94 0.47 11.34 -4.76
N THR A 95 0.72 10.22 -5.47
CA THR A 95 0.76 10.21 -6.94
C THR A 95 -0.60 10.54 -7.55
N GLU A 96 -1.70 10.04 -6.95
CA GLU A 96 -3.06 10.38 -7.39
C GLU A 96 -3.41 11.86 -7.20
N MET A 97 -2.86 12.49 -6.15
CA MET A 97 -3.07 13.91 -5.82
C MET A 97 -2.12 14.87 -6.55
N SER A 98 -1.29 14.39 -7.46
CA SER A 98 -0.21 15.17 -8.11
C SER A 98 -0.70 16.43 -8.86
N GLY A 99 -1.95 16.43 -9.33
CA GLY A 99 -2.57 17.61 -9.97
C GLY A 99 -3.11 18.66 -9.00
N GLU A 100 -3.21 18.34 -7.71
CA GLU A 100 -3.84 19.16 -6.67
C GLU A 100 -2.83 19.74 -5.66
N ILE A 101 -1.58 19.29 -5.71
CA ILE A 101 -0.51 19.63 -4.77
C ILE A 101 0.57 20.43 -5.51
N SER A 102 1.15 21.42 -4.84
CA SER A 102 2.24 22.22 -5.43
C SER A 102 3.46 21.35 -5.76
N THR A 103 4.22 21.73 -6.79
CA THR A 103 5.44 20.99 -7.18
C THR A 103 6.45 20.90 -6.04
N VAL A 104 6.55 21.95 -5.21
CA VAL A 104 7.48 22.02 -4.08
C VAL A 104 7.06 21.02 -2.99
N ASP A 105 5.78 21.02 -2.60
CA ASP A 105 5.26 20.10 -1.60
C ASP A 105 5.34 18.64 -2.09
N MET A 106 5.03 18.38 -3.38
CA MET A 106 5.19 17.08 -4.01
C MET A 106 6.62 16.54 -3.88
N GLN A 107 7.62 17.38 -4.18
CA GLN A 107 9.02 16.98 -4.08
C GLN A 107 9.41 16.65 -2.63
N GLN A 108 9.03 17.51 -1.69
CA GLN A 108 9.36 17.33 -0.28
C GLN A 108 8.68 16.09 0.32
N LEU A 109 7.39 15.90 0.06
CA LEU A 109 6.65 14.72 0.51
C LEU A 109 7.19 13.44 -0.10
N THR A 110 7.57 13.48 -1.38
CA THR A 110 8.24 12.34 -2.04
C THR A 110 9.54 11.98 -1.34
N LEU A 111 10.38 12.94 -0.99
CA LEU A 111 11.63 12.69 -0.27
C LEU A 111 11.36 12.10 1.14
N LEU A 112 10.37 12.60 1.87
CA LEU A 112 9.99 12.07 3.18
C LEU A 112 9.49 10.62 3.08
N LEU A 113 8.67 10.31 2.09
CA LEU A 113 8.20 8.96 1.83
C LEU A 113 9.36 8.02 1.48
N GLN A 114 10.29 8.46 0.62
CA GLN A 114 11.48 7.68 0.25
C GLN A 114 12.41 7.42 1.45
N ARG A 115 12.60 8.37 2.36
CA ARG A 115 13.33 8.18 3.63
C ARG A 115 12.69 7.10 4.51
N ASN A 116 11.39 6.89 4.41
CA ASN A 116 10.65 5.83 5.09
C ASN A 116 10.55 4.53 4.27
N GLY A 117 11.28 4.43 3.15
CA GLY A 117 11.37 3.23 2.32
C GLY A 117 10.36 3.14 1.19
N ALA A 118 9.61 4.21 0.88
CA ALA A 118 8.74 4.22 -0.29
C ALA A 118 9.53 4.17 -1.59
N VAL A 119 8.99 3.43 -2.54
CA VAL A 119 9.49 3.30 -3.92
C VAL A 119 8.32 3.41 -4.91
N GLN A 120 8.61 3.72 -6.18
CA GLN A 120 7.58 3.82 -7.22
C GLN A 120 6.76 2.53 -7.37
N GLN A 121 7.42 1.37 -7.29
CA GLN A 121 6.76 0.07 -7.21
C GLN A 121 7.52 -0.79 -6.21
N LEU A 122 6.86 -1.13 -5.09
CA LEU A 122 7.44 -2.01 -4.07
C LEU A 122 7.26 -3.47 -4.50
N LEU A 123 8.38 -4.16 -4.70
CA LEU A 123 8.43 -5.61 -4.83
C LEU A 123 9.31 -6.14 -3.70
N MET A 124 8.69 -6.47 -2.57
CA MET A 124 9.39 -6.82 -1.33
C MET A 124 9.17 -8.28 -0.99
N CYS A 125 10.21 -8.94 -0.48
CA CYS A 125 10.11 -10.28 0.08
C CYS A 125 10.45 -10.22 1.58
N VAL A 126 9.47 -10.59 2.42
CA VAL A 126 9.62 -10.68 3.88
C VAL A 126 9.73 -12.15 4.26
N THR A 127 10.95 -12.61 4.47
CA THR A 127 11.24 -14.02 4.78
C THR A 127 11.68 -14.19 6.22
N GLY A 128 11.51 -15.39 6.75
CA GLY A 128 11.97 -15.76 8.09
C GLY A 128 11.28 -17.02 8.59
N PRO A 129 11.82 -17.67 9.63
CA PRO A 129 11.25 -18.88 10.19
C PRO A 129 9.83 -18.68 10.74
N GLY A 130 9.13 -19.78 10.98
CA GLY A 130 7.86 -19.77 11.69
C GLY A 130 8.00 -19.01 13.02
N GLY A 131 7.00 -18.20 13.37
CA GLY A 131 7.03 -17.39 14.61
C GLY A 131 7.88 -16.11 14.56
N SER A 132 8.56 -15.79 13.44
CA SER A 132 9.37 -14.55 13.31
C SER A 132 8.56 -13.25 13.20
N GLY A 133 7.24 -13.32 13.31
CA GLY A 133 6.37 -12.13 13.30
C GLY A 133 5.99 -11.60 11.92
N LYS A 134 6.22 -12.33 10.81
CA LYS A 134 5.82 -11.91 9.46
C LYS A 134 4.34 -11.48 9.38
N SER A 135 3.45 -12.33 9.86
CA SER A 135 2.00 -12.05 9.89
C SER A 135 1.64 -10.89 10.82
N HIS A 136 2.44 -10.63 11.86
CA HIS A 136 2.26 -9.47 12.72
C HIS A 136 2.57 -8.17 11.96
N VAL A 137 3.67 -8.11 11.22
CA VAL A 137 4.01 -6.98 10.35
C VAL A 137 2.90 -6.69 9.35
N ILE A 138 2.36 -7.71 8.68
CA ILE A 138 1.25 -7.55 7.72
C ILE A 138 0.01 -6.96 8.40
N LYS A 139 -0.37 -7.50 9.57
CA LYS A 139 -1.53 -7.01 10.33
C LYS A 139 -1.36 -5.56 10.77
N CYS A 140 -0.17 -5.20 11.29
CA CYS A 140 0.17 -3.83 11.67
C CYS A 140 0.11 -2.89 10.45
N SER A 141 0.70 -3.29 9.32
CA SER A 141 0.69 -2.50 8.10
C SER A 141 -0.72 -2.28 7.58
N ARG A 142 -1.55 -3.33 7.54
CA ARG A 142 -2.95 -3.22 7.11
C ARG A 142 -3.75 -2.28 8.01
N MET A 143 -3.57 -2.39 9.33
CA MET A 143 -4.27 -1.54 10.28
C MET A 143 -3.85 -0.08 10.13
N TYR A 144 -2.56 0.19 10.00
CA TYR A 144 -2.05 1.54 9.79
C TYR A 144 -2.54 2.14 8.47
N CYS A 145 -2.50 1.38 7.37
CA CYS A 145 -3.03 1.82 6.08
C CYS A 145 -4.53 2.13 6.16
N LYS A 146 -5.29 1.35 6.96
CA LYS A 146 -6.70 1.65 7.23
C LYS A 146 -6.85 2.99 7.97
N MET A 147 -6.10 3.19 9.06
CA MET A 147 -6.13 4.45 9.82
C MET A 147 -5.78 5.66 8.94
N PHE A 148 -4.79 5.51 8.07
CA PHE A 148 -4.44 6.54 7.08
C PHE A 148 -5.58 6.83 6.12
N CYS A 149 -6.21 5.81 5.53
CA CYS A 149 -7.35 5.98 4.64
C CYS A 149 -8.53 6.65 5.34
N ASP A 150 -8.84 6.22 6.58
CA ASP A 150 -9.89 6.82 7.39
C ASP A 150 -9.59 8.32 7.62
N ALA A 151 -8.34 8.68 7.92
CA ALA A 151 -7.92 10.06 8.16
C ALA A 151 -8.05 10.94 6.90
N ILE A 152 -7.71 10.41 5.71
CA ILE A 152 -7.84 11.15 4.45
C ILE A 152 -9.22 11.03 3.79
N GLY A 153 -10.20 10.41 4.46
CA GLY A 153 -11.56 10.23 3.96
C GLY A 153 -11.68 9.30 2.74
N LYS A 154 -10.75 8.37 2.56
CA LYS A 154 -10.77 7.40 1.45
C LYS A 154 -11.25 6.03 1.93
N PRO A 155 -12.03 5.29 1.12
CA PRO A 155 -12.49 3.96 1.50
C PRO A 155 -11.31 2.98 1.61
N PHE A 156 -11.34 2.16 2.67
CA PHE A 156 -10.40 1.05 2.85
C PHE A 156 -11.16 -0.28 2.86
N ASN A 157 -10.94 -1.08 1.85
CA ASN A 157 -11.58 -2.38 1.70
C ASN A 157 -10.59 -3.44 1.19
N PHE A 158 -11.08 -4.66 0.95
CA PHE A 158 -10.26 -5.75 0.48
C PHE A 158 -9.60 -5.47 -0.89
N SER A 159 -10.27 -4.73 -1.78
CA SER A 159 -9.68 -4.38 -3.09
C SER A 159 -8.52 -3.39 -3.00
N VAL A 160 -8.49 -2.51 -1.99
CA VAL A 160 -7.40 -1.54 -1.80
C VAL A 160 -6.15 -2.22 -1.25
N PHE A 161 -6.33 -3.19 -0.33
CA PHE A 161 -5.26 -3.94 0.33
C PHE A 161 -5.61 -5.43 0.39
N PRO A 162 -5.61 -6.14 -0.76
CA PRO A 162 -5.89 -7.57 -0.76
C PRO A 162 -4.77 -8.35 -0.07
N ILE A 163 -5.17 -9.29 0.78
CA ILE A 163 -4.29 -10.27 1.40
C ILE A 163 -4.62 -11.62 0.79
N THR A 164 -3.63 -12.25 0.19
CA THR A 164 -3.75 -13.54 -0.46
C THR A 164 -2.70 -14.51 0.03
N ALA A 165 -2.89 -15.79 -0.23
CA ALA A 165 -1.89 -16.81 0.05
C ALA A 165 -1.86 -17.87 -1.07
N THR A 166 -0.83 -18.70 -1.08
CA THR A 166 -0.72 -19.80 -2.05
C THR A 166 -1.65 -20.96 -1.70
N THR A 167 -2.07 -21.09 -0.43
CA THR A 167 -2.95 -22.15 0.06
C THR A 167 -4.20 -21.61 0.75
N ASN A 168 -5.29 -22.37 0.76
CA ASN A 168 -6.53 -22.01 1.47
C ASN A 168 -6.32 -21.89 2.98
N ALA A 169 -5.50 -22.77 3.57
CA ALA A 169 -5.23 -22.76 5.01
C ALA A 169 -4.53 -21.45 5.43
N ALA A 170 -3.49 -21.04 4.69
CA ALA A 170 -2.79 -19.77 4.96
C ALA A 170 -3.70 -18.54 4.69
N ALA A 171 -4.48 -18.57 3.62
CA ALA A 171 -5.42 -17.51 3.30
C ALA A 171 -6.47 -17.30 4.42
N ALA A 172 -7.01 -18.39 4.97
CA ALA A 172 -7.98 -18.34 6.07
C ALA A 172 -7.41 -17.71 7.35
N LEU A 173 -6.15 -17.99 7.70
CA LEU A 173 -5.46 -17.41 8.87
C LEU A 173 -5.31 -15.90 8.79
N LEU A 174 -5.22 -15.35 7.59
CA LEU A 174 -5.09 -13.92 7.32
C LEU A 174 -6.42 -13.25 6.92
N GLN A 175 -7.53 -13.99 6.97
CA GLN A 175 -8.85 -13.52 6.52
C GLN A 175 -8.81 -13.01 5.06
N GLY A 176 -8.03 -13.70 4.24
CA GLY A 176 -7.83 -13.42 2.83
C GLY A 176 -8.40 -14.51 1.93
N CYS A 177 -7.95 -14.56 0.69
CA CYS A 177 -8.28 -15.60 -0.27
C CYS A 177 -7.02 -16.17 -0.95
N THR A 178 -7.18 -17.23 -1.75
CA THR A 178 -6.02 -17.72 -2.50
C THR A 178 -5.67 -16.79 -3.66
N ILE A 179 -4.36 -16.67 -3.94
CA ILE A 179 -3.90 -15.89 -5.09
C ILE A 179 -4.44 -16.45 -6.43
N HIS A 180 -4.71 -17.77 -6.48
CA HIS A 180 -5.31 -18.40 -7.65
C HIS A 180 -6.74 -17.90 -7.90
N SER A 181 -7.55 -17.78 -6.86
CA SER A 181 -8.92 -17.23 -6.96
C SER A 181 -8.90 -15.74 -7.26
N ALA A 182 -8.09 -14.96 -6.52
CA ALA A 182 -8.06 -13.51 -6.66
C ALA A 182 -7.59 -13.05 -8.05
N ALA A 183 -6.49 -13.64 -8.55
CA ALA A 183 -5.90 -13.26 -9.84
C ALA A 183 -6.37 -14.11 -11.02
N LEU A 184 -7.42 -14.91 -10.86
CA LEU A 184 -8.03 -15.75 -11.89
C LEU A 184 -7.01 -16.66 -12.61
N LEU A 185 -6.09 -17.28 -11.86
CA LEU A 185 -4.98 -18.05 -12.44
C LEU A 185 -5.44 -19.40 -13.00
N ASN A 186 -6.55 -19.97 -12.51
CA ASN A 186 -7.14 -21.22 -12.98
C ASN A 186 -8.39 -20.94 -13.79
N LYS A 187 -8.29 -20.97 -15.12
CA LYS A 187 -9.44 -20.79 -16.02
C LYS A 187 -10.55 -21.85 -15.88
N LYS A 188 -10.33 -22.93 -15.11
CA LYS A 188 -11.31 -24.00 -14.89
C LYS A 188 -12.20 -23.82 -13.66
N VAL A 189 -11.88 -22.92 -12.76
CA VAL A 189 -12.66 -22.69 -11.54
C VAL A 189 -13.64 -21.54 -11.80
N VAL A 190 -14.83 -21.88 -12.25
CA VAL A 190 -15.98 -20.95 -12.42
C VAL A 190 -16.64 -20.67 -11.05
N GLN A 191 -16.13 -21.13 -9.96
CA GLN A 191 -16.58 -20.77 -8.61
C GLN A 191 -15.71 -19.61 -8.12
N ILE A 192 -16.22 -18.38 -8.34
CA ILE A 192 -15.78 -17.20 -7.59
C ILE A 192 -16.14 -17.49 -6.13
N GLU A 193 -15.14 -17.78 -5.30
CA GLU A 193 -15.33 -17.84 -3.86
C GLU A 193 -15.93 -16.51 -3.41
N ILE A 194 -17.05 -16.57 -2.70
CA ILE A 194 -17.75 -15.38 -2.19
C ILE A 194 -16.74 -14.58 -1.34
N GLY A 195 -16.40 -13.36 -1.76
CA GLY A 195 -15.46 -12.48 -1.07
C GLY A 195 -14.09 -12.27 -1.74
N CYS A 196 -13.80 -12.96 -2.85
CA CYS A 196 -12.54 -12.80 -3.60
C CYS A 196 -12.66 -11.90 -4.84
N ASP A 197 -13.72 -11.11 -4.95
CA ASP A 197 -13.86 -10.14 -6.04
C ASP A 197 -12.99 -8.90 -5.74
N VAL A 198 -11.78 -8.89 -6.33
CA VAL A 198 -10.82 -7.79 -6.20
C VAL A 198 -11.01 -6.82 -7.35
N ASN A 199 -11.34 -5.57 -7.04
CA ASN A 199 -11.28 -4.49 -8.02
C ASN A 199 -9.82 -4.04 -8.20
N TRP A 200 -9.10 -4.72 -9.08
CA TRP A 200 -7.65 -4.55 -9.29
C TRP A 200 -7.21 -3.12 -9.64
N PRO A 201 -7.94 -2.32 -10.42
CA PRO A 201 -7.62 -0.90 -10.63
C PRO A 201 -7.55 -0.07 -9.34
N MET A 202 -8.25 -0.48 -8.27
CA MET A 202 -8.21 0.19 -6.97
C MET A 202 -7.10 -0.32 -6.05
N THR A 203 -6.43 -1.41 -6.42
CA THR A 203 -5.43 -2.07 -5.57
C THR A 203 -4.17 -1.21 -5.46
N LYS A 204 -3.80 -0.87 -4.24
CA LYS A 204 -2.55 -0.14 -3.93
C LYS A 204 -1.42 -1.12 -3.62
N ILE A 205 -1.70 -2.11 -2.78
CA ILE A 205 -0.71 -3.09 -2.38
C ILE A 205 -1.36 -4.47 -2.27
N LEU A 206 -0.66 -5.49 -2.75
CA LEU A 206 -1.06 -6.89 -2.70
C LEU A 206 -0.10 -7.65 -1.77
N ILE A 207 -0.64 -8.37 -0.81
CA ILE A 207 0.12 -9.30 0.04
C ILE A 207 -0.07 -10.72 -0.50
N ILE A 208 1.03 -11.47 -0.64
CA ILE A 208 1.02 -12.89 -1.03
C ILE A 208 1.80 -13.68 0.00
N ASP A 209 1.10 -14.44 0.84
CA ASP A 209 1.71 -15.25 1.89
C ASP A 209 2.00 -16.68 1.43
N GLU A 210 2.87 -17.36 2.18
CA GLU A 210 3.32 -18.75 1.95
C GLU A 210 3.94 -18.96 0.56
N ILE A 211 4.80 -18.03 0.13
CA ILE A 211 5.44 -18.09 -1.21
C ILE A 211 6.43 -19.26 -1.37
N SER A 212 6.83 -19.94 -0.28
CA SER A 212 7.68 -21.13 -0.38
C SER A 212 7.04 -22.24 -1.23
N MET A 213 5.71 -22.30 -1.24
CA MET A 213 4.93 -23.24 -2.05
C MET A 213 4.63 -22.73 -3.47
N ALA A 214 5.09 -21.55 -3.84
CA ALA A 214 4.91 -20.96 -5.15
C ALA A 214 5.91 -21.51 -6.18
N THR A 215 5.48 -21.63 -7.42
CA THR A 215 6.33 -22.02 -8.55
C THR A 215 6.65 -20.81 -9.43
N SER A 216 7.74 -20.88 -10.20
CA SER A 216 8.08 -19.83 -11.18
C SER A 216 6.98 -19.65 -12.25
N SER A 217 6.25 -20.71 -12.60
CA SER A 217 5.10 -20.61 -13.52
C SER A 217 3.94 -19.83 -12.92
N LEU A 218 3.72 -19.93 -11.60
CA LEU A 218 2.72 -19.14 -10.88
C LEU A 218 3.01 -17.64 -11.01
N PHE A 219 4.27 -17.23 -10.78
CA PHE A 219 4.66 -15.81 -10.87
C PHE A 219 4.53 -15.25 -12.29
N LYS A 220 4.90 -16.05 -13.32
CA LYS A 220 4.69 -15.65 -14.72
C LYS A 220 3.22 -15.45 -15.05
N SER A 221 2.35 -16.36 -14.60
CA SER A 221 0.91 -16.26 -14.78
C SER A 221 0.31 -15.09 -14.02
N LEU A 222 0.79 -14.85 -12.80
CA LEU A 222 0.37 -13.73 -11.96
C LEU A 222 0.71 -12.39 -12.62
N ASP A 223 1.95 -12.21 -13.07
CA ASP A 223 2.36 -10.99 -13.79
C ASP A 223 1.47 -10.73 -14.99
N LYS A 224 1.30 -11.75 -15.86
CA LYS A 224 0.45 -11.65 -17.04
C LYS A 224 -0.99 -11.24 -16.69
N ASN A 225 -1.59 -11.89 -15.69
CA ASN A 225 -2.98 -11.62 -15.33
C ASN A 225 -3.13 -10.24 -14.66
N LEU A 226 -2.24 -9.85 -13.75
CA LEU A 226 -2.31 -8.55 -13.10
C LEU A 226 -2.16 -7.40 -14.09
N ARG A 227 -1.28 -7.50 -15.08
CA ARG A 227 -1.17 -6.51 -16.17
C ARG A 227 -2.48 -6.33 -16.95
N ILE A 228 -3.26 -7.40 -17.11
CA ILE A 228 -4.57 -7.35 -17.77
C ILE A 228 -5.61 -6.76 -16.82
N LEU A 229 -5.68 -7.27 -15.60
CA LEU A 229 -6.70 -6.91 -14.60
C LEU A 229 -6.59 -5.46 -14.11
N THR A 230 -5.38 -4.89 -14.05
CA THR A 230 -5.16 -3.48 -13.72
C THR A 230 -5.28 -2.54 -14.92
N GLY A 231 -5.32 -3.09 -16.14
CA GLY A 231 -5.25 -2.31 -17.38
C GLY A 231 -3.84 -1.77 -17.70
N ASN A 232 -2.84 -2.00 -16.86
CA ASN A 232 -1.48 -1.52 -17.05
C ASN A 232 -0.56 -2.63 -17.57
N ARG A 233 -0.45 -2.73 -18.90
CA ARG A 233 0.34 -3.77 -19.56
C ARG A 233 1.85 -3.53 -19.58
N ARG A 234 2.31 -2.31 -19.26
CA ARG A 234 3.72 -1.92 -19.35
C ARG A 234 4.54 -2.26 -18.11
N LEU A 235 3.93 -2.07 -16.93
CA LEU A 235 4.61 -2.27 -15.66
C LEU A 235 4.48 -3.73 -15.19
N LEU A 236 5.52 -4.19 -14.50
CA LEU A 236 5.54 -5.52 -13.89
C LEU A 236 4.36 -5.63 -12.90
N TYR A 237 3.67 -6.77 -12.88
CA TYR A 237 2.47 -6.98 -12.07
C TYR A 237 1.42 -5.86 -12.17
N GLY A 238 1.35 -5.19 -13.33
CA GLY A 238 0.40 -4.09 -13.53
C GLY A 238 0.70 -2.81 -12.75
N GLY A 239 1.89 -2.67 -12.17
CA GLY A 239 2.30 -1.51 -11.37
C GLY A 239 1.89 -1.55 -9.90
N ILE A 240 1.23 -2.63 -9.43
CA ILE A 240 0.83 -2.79 -8.02
C ILE A 240 2.07 -3.00 -7.14
N HIS A 241 2.07 -2.44 -5.92
CA HIS A 241 3.03 -2.83 -4.89
C HIS A 241 2.74 -4.26 -4.43
N ILE A 242 3.76 -5.11 -4.34
CA ILE A 242 3.59 -6.49 -3.89
C ILE A 242 4.54 -6.80 -2.75
N VAL A 243 4.00 -7.42 -1.69
CA VAL A 243 4.77 -7.99 -0.60
C VAL A 243 4.58 -9.48 -0.59
N PHE A 244 5.65 -10.19 -0.87
CA PHE A 244 5.73 -11.63 -0.75
C PHE A 244 6.17 -12.00 0.66
N THR A 245 5.49 -12.96 1.29
CA THR A 245 5.90 -13.45 2.60
C THR A 245 5.96 -14.96 2.62
N GLY A 246 6.88 -15.52 3.41
CA GLY A 246 7.02 -16.96 3.53
C GLY A 246 8.28 -17.37 4.26
N ASP A 247 8.44 -18.69 4.38
CA ASP A 247 9.60 -19.32 4.98
C ASP A 247 10.14 -20.38 4.01
N PHE A 248 11.22 -20.08 3.33
CA PHE A 248 11.84 -21.00 2.35
C PHE A 248 12.44 -22.28 2.96
N MET A 249 12.50 -22.36 4.28
CA MET A 249 12.90 -23.58 4.99
C MET A 249 11.70 -24.51 5.29
N GLN A 250 10.46 -24.04 4.97
CA GLN A 250 9.24 -24.84 5.05
C GLN A 250 8.99 -25.63 3.74
N LEU A 251 7.76 -26.12 3.57
CA LEU A 251 7.40 -26.99 2.47
C LEU A 251 7.62 -26.31 1.10
N ALA A 252 8.32 -27.03 0.23
CA ALA A 252 8.42 -26.71 -1.19
C ALA A 252 7.10 -27.00 -1.93
N PRO A 253 6.91 -26.46 -3.15
CA PRO A 253 5.75 -26.77 -3.98
C PRO A 253 5.71 -28.27 -4.26
N VAL A 254 4.50 -28.84 -4.21
CA VAL A 254 4.27 -30.29 -4.46
C VAL A 254 4.60 -30.66 -5.90
N GLN A 255 4.43 -29.74 -6.84
CA GLN A 255 4.71 -29.91 -8.26
C GLN A 255 5.33 -28.63 -8.84
N GLY A 256 6.24 -28.78 -9.79
CA GLY A 256 6.90 -27.67 -10.47
C GLY A 256 8.19 -27.21 -9.80
N THR A 257 8.87 -26.26 -10.39
CA THR A 257 10.17 -25.74 -9.92
C THR A 257 9.92 -24.67 -8.85
N PRO A 258 10.46 -24.84 -7.61
CA PRO A 258 10.43 -23.81 -6.58
C PRO A 258 11.09 -22.52 -7.07
N ILE A 259 10.64 -21.38 -6.58
CA ILE A 259 11.19 -20.06 -6.97
C ILE A 259 12.63 -19.83 -6.50
N TYR A 260 13.08 -20.57 -5.51
CA TYR A 260 14.42 -20.49 -4.93
C TYR A 260 15.39 -21.56 -5.45
N GLN A 261 14.97 -22.42 -6.37
CA GLN A 261 15.80 -23.43 -6.99
C GLN A 261 16.32 -22.92 -8.34
N ASN A 262 17.63 -22.92 -8.53
CA ASN A 262 18.36 -22.63 -9.77
C ASN A 262 18.41 -21.18 -10.24
N PHE A 263 18.95 -20.29 -9.37
CA PHE A 263 19.56 -19.06 -9.90
C PHE A 263 20.85 -19.36 -10.67
N ASP A 264 21.57 -20.44 -10.33
CA ASP A 264 22.87 -20.78 -10.95
C ASP A 264 22.77 -21.32 -12.38
N ASP A 265 21.68 -22.01 -12.75
CA ASP A 265 21.51 -22.58 -14.09
C ASP A 265 21.09 -21.56 -15.15
N TYR A 266 20.61 -20.38 -14.78
CA TYR A 266 20.18 -19.34 -15.71
C TYR A 266 21.22 -18.26 -15.99
N PHE A 267 22.26 -18.15 -15.19
CA PHE A 267 23.30 -17.12 -15.32
C PHE A 267 24.58 -17.59 -16.03
N TRP A 268 24.72 -18.87 -16.35
CA TRP A 268 25.93 -19.45 -16.92
C TRP A 268 25.77 -20.13 -18.28
N HIS A 269 24.65 -19.81 -18.99
CA HIS A 269 24.51 -20.26 -20.40
C HIS A 269 24.19 -19.11 -21.34
#